data_da613da12b204b0efab61a8cf7fb8b88
#
_entry.id   da613da12b204b0efab61a8cf7fb8b88
#
_cell.length_a   1.000
_cell.length_b   1.000
_cell.length_c   1.000
_cell.angle_alpha   90.00
_cell.angle_beta   90.00
_cell.angle_gamma   90.00
#
_symmetry.space_group_name_H-M   'P 1'
#
loop_
_entity.id
_entity.type
_entity.pdbx_description
1 polymer ?
#
loop_
_entity_poly.entity_id
_entity_poly.type
_entity_poly.pdbx_seq_one_letter_code
_entity_poly.pdbx_strand_id
1 'polypeptide(L)'
;YEILNSIDVGNEDEIIEKLEMRAGNIPDRTLTRMKTAVDFFNINPKKIVNIVGTNGKGTVSNAIFETLKSFGLKVGLYTSPHLVNYTERIMDNDGEIDYSVFLKLVKYVSDNEETISCGAFTYFEVITLAAMIYFEMKGEDILVVEAGVGGRTDATKALESSILQVITSISIDHSDYLGDTIYKIAQNKSGIMNGTKTITLNTGDALKALSEEKEKTNTTLYTSCDFEFTVDGKFVEKEMIPVSGEFGVKFLDRKIKINPKQFGVFRGENYALAFAAIVTILKELEIEYDNDKIVEALNTASWIGRTEVIGREPLTILDGAHNIDAIEKLFKSVSKINHKKLITVFAIMSRKDHEHIAPVVRKNSDILIVTTNNDSKALDPETLKKETSADYSFYNLKDALEKSKELAEKDDTILIFGSLYLVGEILKLIK
;
A
#
# COMPACT_ATOMS: atom_id res chain seq x y z
N TYR A 1 22.55 -13.21 12.33
CA TYR A 1 23.68 -12.64 11.55
C TYR A 1 24.73 -13.71 11.16
N GLU A 2 25.07 -14.68 12.03
CA GLU A 2 26.08 -15.71 11.71
C GLU A 2 25.73 -16.53 10.47
N ILE A 3 24.44 -16.90 10.29
CA ILE A 3 23.97 -17.63 9.11
C ILE A 3 24.23 -16.85 7.83
N LEU A 4 23.98 -15.53 7.81
CA LEU A 4 24.18 -14.70 6.62
C LEU A 4 25.65 -14.55 6.21
N ASN A 5 26.58 -14.66 7.18
CA ASN A 5 28.01 -14.57 6.88
C ASN A 5 28.52 -15.78 6.09
N SER A 6 27.84 -16.91 6.19
CA SER A 6 28.20 -18.14 5.48
C SER A 6 27.56 -18.23 4.07
N ILE A 7 26.63 -17.33 3.74
CA ILE A 7 25.94 -17.35 2.44
C ILE A 7 26.75 -16.58 1.41
N ASP A 8 27.29 -17.29 0.45
CA ASP A 8 27.87 -16.71 -0.76
C ASP A 8 26.73 -16.37 -1.74
N VAL A 9 26.56 -15.11 -2.05
CA VAL A 9 25.54 -14.62 -2.98
C VAL A 9 25.85 -15.08 -4.42
N GLY A 10 27.13 -15.15 -4.80
CA GLY A 10 27.52 -15.47 -6.16
C GLY A 10 27.04 -14.43 -7.17
N ASN A 11 26.24 -14.85 -8.16
CA ASN A 11 25.69 -13.96 -9.17
C ASN A 11 24.35 -13.37 -8.67
N GLU A 12 24.33 -12.07 -8.39
CA GLU A 12 23.15 -11.32 -7.91
C GLU A 12 22.00 -11.35 -8.91
N ASP A 13 22.29 -11.17 -10.20
CA ASP A 13 21.28 -11.16 -11.27
C ASP A 13 20.57 -12.52 -11.36
N GLU A 14 21.30 -13.61 -11.17
CA GLU A 14 20.73 -14.96 -11.17
C GLU A 14 19.75 -15.18 -10.02
N ILE A 15 20.04 -14.65 -8.84
CA ILE A 15 19.13 -14.73 -7.67
C ILE A 15 17.83 -13.99 -7.98
N ILE A 16 17.93 -12.78 -8.51
CA ILE A 16 16.75 -11.96 -8.86
C ILE A 16 15.94 -12.61 -9.98
N GLU A 17 16.59 -13.08 -11.06
CA GLU A 17 15.92 -13.78 -12.15
C GLU A 17 15.14 -15.01 -11.65
N LYS A 18 15.78 -15.86 -10.82
CA LYS A 18 15.12 -17.01 -10.18
C LYS A 18 13.95 -16.60 -9.30
N LEU A 19 14.08 -15.50 -8.57
CA LEU A 19 13.00 -14.96 -7.75
C LEU A 19 11.81 -14.50 -8.63
N GLU A 20 12.07 -13.78 -9.70
CA GLU A 20 11.03 -13.28 -10.62
C GLU A 20 10.30 -14.39 -11.38
N MET A 21 11.01 -15.44 -11.77
CA MET A 21 10.41 -16.62 -12.40
C MET A 21 9.34 -17.28 -11.51
N ARG A 22 9.41 -17.11 -10.19
CA ARG A 22 8.41 -17.61 -9.24
C ARG A 22 7.07 -16.89 -9.27
N ALA A 23 6.96 -15.77 -9.99
CA ALA A 23 5.69 -15.05 -10.15
C ALA A 23 4.60 -15.89 -10.85
N GLY A 24 5.00 -16.95 -11.56
CA GLY A 24 4.08 -17.93 -12.16
C GLY A 24 3.65 -19.08 -11.24
N ASN A 25 4.26 -19.23 -10.07
CA ASN A 25 3.95 -20.30 -9.13
C ASN A 25 2.56 -20.11 -8.50
N ILE A 26 1.85 -21.21 -8.28
CA ILE A 26 0.49 -21.19 -7.72
C ILE A 26 0.56 -20.97 -6.20
N PRO A 27 -0.13 -19.95 -5.66
CA PRO A 27 -0.20 -19.73 -4.22
C PRO A 27 -0.87 -20.89 -3.48
N ASP A 28 -0.33 -21.25 -2.31
CA ASP A 28 -0.98 -22.22 -1.41
C ASP A 28 -2.14 -21.55 -0.66
N ARG A 29 -3.35 -21.85 -1.08
CA ARG A 29 -4.57 -21.30 -0.46
C ARG A 29 -4.88 -21.85 0.93
N THR A 30 -4.18 -22.89 1.37
CA THR A 30 -4.33 -23.47 2.71
C THR A 30 -3.42 -22.85 3.74
N LEU A 31 -2.40 -22.10 3.28
CA LEU A 31 -1.29 -21.56 4.07
C LEU A 31 -0.40 -22.62 4.72
N THR A 32 -0.59 -23.90 4.41
CA THR A 32 0.20 -24.99 4.99
C THR A 32 1.68 -24.81 4.69
N ARG A 33 2.01 -24.48 3.44
CA ARG A 33 3.38 -24.21 3.00
C ARG A 33 4.05 -23.09 3.79
N MET A 34 3.36 -21.97 3.93
CA MET A 34 3.89 -20.82 4.69
C MET A 34 4.04 -21.15 6.19
N LYS A 35 3.08 -21.85 6.80
CA LYS A 35 3.17 -22.27 8.21
C LYS A 35 4.34 -23.21 8.43
N THR A 36 4.50 -24.22 7.57
CA THR A 36 5.65 -25.14 7.64
C THR A 36 6.98 -24.39 7.53
N ALA A 37 7.06 -23.39 6.64
CA ALA A 37 8.27 -22.57 6.50
C ALA A 37 8.50 -21.65 7.71
N VAL A 38 7.46 -21.03 8.25
CA VAL A 38 7.53 -20.23 9.49
C VAL A 38 8.10 -21.06 10.64
N ASP A 39 7.59 -22.29 10.82
CA ASP A 39 8.09 -23.22 11.84
C ASP A 39 9.54 -23.62 11.57
N PHE A 40 9.88 -23.98 10.33
CA PHE A 40 11.24 -24.40 9.94
C PHE A 40 12.28 -23.29 10.19
N PHE A 41 11.98 -22.06 9.83
CA PHE A 41 12.88 -20.93 10.06
C PHE A 41 12.79 -20.34 11.47
N ASN A 42 11.96 -20.94 12.34
CA ASN A 42 11.74 -20.50 13.72
C ASN A 42 11.35 -19.01 13.80
N ILE A 43 10.45 -18.58 12.88
CA ILE A 43 9.93 -17.21 12.83
C ILE A 43 8.85 -17.06 13.89
N ASN A 44 9.10 -16.23 14.91
CA ASN A 44 8.19 -16.04 16.03
C ASN A 44 8.12 -14.55 16.44
N PRO A 45 7.56 -13.68 15.63
CA PRO A 45 7.49 -12.25 15.91
C PRO A 45 6.70 -11.98 17.18
N LYS A 46 7.17 -11.03 18.00
CA LYS A 46 6.55 -10.69 19.30
C LYS A 46 5.12 -10.18 19.13
N LYS A 47 4.92 -9.24 18.21
CA LYS A 47 3.62 -8.62 17.92
C LYS A 47 3.53 -8.20 16.46
N ILE A 48 2.35 -8.38 15.86
CA ILE A 48 2.08 -7.99 14.48
C ILE A 48 0.86 -7.09 14.41
N VAL A 49 0.93 -6.08 13.56
CA VAL A 49 -0.19 -5.28 13.07
C VAL A 49 -0.38 -5.58 11.59
N ASN A 50 -1.47 -6.24 11.23
CA ASN A 50 -1.76 -6.55 9.83
C ASN A 50 -2.55 -5.44 9.16
N ILE A 51 -2.11 -5.01 7.99
CA ILE A 51 -2.80 -3.99 7.18
C ILE A 51 -3.34 -4.63 5.91
N VAL A 52 -4.65 -4.62 5.76
CA VAL A 52 -5.38 -5.23 4.63
C VAL A 52 -6.29 -4.19 3.99
N GLY A 53 -6.59 -4.32 2.72
CA GLY A 53 -7.50 -3.43 2.01
C GLY A 53 -7.26 -3.44 0.51
N THR A 54 -7.98 -2.61 -0.23
CA THR A 54 -7.71 -2.38 -1.65
C THR A 54 -6.77 -1.19 -1.80
N ASN A 55 -7.17 -0.02 -1.33
CA ASN A 55 -6.39 1.21 -1.42
C ASN A 55 -5.99 1.71 -0.01
N GLY A 56 -4.86 2.43 0.09
CA GLY A 56 -4.43 3.08 1.33
C GLY A 56 -3.54 2.25 2.25
N LYS A 57 -3.32 0.96 1.98
CA LYS A 57 -2.52 0.06 2.83
C LYS A 57 -1.14 0.64 3.16
N GLY A 58 -0.30 0.91 2.15
CA GLY A 58 1.05 1.43 2.35
C GLY A 58 1.08 2.77 3.09
N THR A 59 0.13 3.68 2.81
CA THR A 59 0.02 4.96 3.55
C THR A 59 -0.26 4.74 5.03
N VAL A 60 -1.20 3.85 5.36
CA VAL A 60 -1.56 3.52 6.75
C VAL A 60 -0.40 2.79 7.44
N SER A 61 0.22 1.81 6.76
CA SER A 61 1.37 1.07 7.28
C SER A 61 2.53 2.00 7.63
N ASN A 62 2.89 2.89 6.71
CA ASN A 62 3.97 3.84 6.95
C ASN A 62 3.66 4.86 8.05
N ALA A 63 2.43 5.37 8.12
CA ALA A 63 2.02 6.29 9.18
C ALA A 63 2.09 5.64 10.57
N ILE A 64 1.71 4.37 10.69
CA ILE A 64 1.84 3.59 11.92
C ILE A 64 3.32 3.36 12.25
N PHE A 65 4.12 2.91 11.27
CA PHE A 65 5.55 2.64 11.42
C PHE A 65 6.30 3.88 11.93
N GLU A 66 6.20 5.02 11.24
CA GLU A 66 6.90 6.24 11.61
C GLU A 66 6.48 6.76 12.98
N THR A 67 5.20 6.60 13.33
CA THR A 67 4.71 7.01 14.65
C THR A 67 5.26 6.10 15.74
N LEU A 68 5.17 4.77 15.61
CA LEU A 68 5.67 3.83 16.62
C LEU A 68 7.19 3.96 16.81
N LYS A 69 7.94 4.15 15.74
CA LYS A 69 9.37 4.45 15.74
C LYS A 69 9.66 5.72 16.57
N SER A 70 8.84 6.77 16.43
CA SER A 70 9.00 8.00 17.22
C SER A 70 8.86 7.75 18.73
N PHE A 71 8.13 6.71 19.14
CA PHE A 71 8.01 6.30 20.55
C PHE A 71 9.18 5.44 21.05
N GLY A 72 10.19 5.21 20.22
CA GLY A 72 11.39 4.47 20.60
C GLY A 72 11.23 2.95 20.52
N LEU A 73 10.16 2.45 19.92
CA LEU A 73 10.00 1.04 19.63
C LEU A 73 10.91 0.61 18.47
N LYS A 74 11.38 -0.61 18.51
CA LYS A 74 12.00 -1.27 17.35
C LYS A 74 10.88 -1.81 16.47
N VAL A 75 10.72 -1.23 15.30
CA VAL A 75 9.58 -1.49 14.40
C VAL A 75 10.07 -2.02 13.07
N GLY A 76 9.58 -3.19 12.66
CA GLY A 76 9.72 -3.67 11.29
C GLY A 76 8.52 -3.27 10.45
N LEU A 77 8.76 -2.83 9.22
CA LEU A 77 7.73 -2.52 8.23
C LEU A 77 7.89 -3.41 7.00
N TYR A 78 6.86 -4.19 6.69
CA TYR A 78 6.75 -4.96 5.46
C TYR A 78 5.65 -4.45 4.57
N THR A 79 5.98 -4.03 3.33
CA THR A 79 5.05 -3.45 2.37
C THR A 79 5.16 -4.07 0.98
N SER A 80 4.14 -3.87 0.15
CA SER A 80 4.14 -4.33 -1.24
C SER A 80 3.19 -3.53 -2.14
N PRO A 81 3.52 -3.40 -3.45
CA PRO A 81 4.81 -3.69 -4.07
C PRO A 81 5.86 -2.60 -3.79
N HIS A 82 7.10 -2.79 -4.21
CA HIS A 82 8.10 -1.72 -4.31
C HIS A 82 7.85 -0.87 -5.57
N LEU A 83 8.46 0.31 -5.60
CA LEU A 83 8.41 1.22 -6.76
C LEU A 83 9.67 1.09 -7.63
N VAL A 84 10.85 1.10 -7.01
CA VAL A 84 12.15 1.07 -7.68
C VAL A 84 12.98 -0.13 -7.25
N ASN A 85 13.17 -0.33 -5.94
CA ASN A 85 14.06 -1.34 -5.38
C ASN A 85 13.31 -2.35 -4.51
N TYR A 86 13.74 -3.60 -4.53
CA TYR A 86 13.21 -4.66 -3.65
C TYR A 86 13.31 -4.32 -2.17
N THR A 87 14.36 -3.56 -1.79
CA THR A 87 14.64 -3.15 -0.41
C THR A 87 13.54 -2.29 0.21
N GLU A 88 12.80 -1.52 -0.60
CA GLU A 88 11.66 -0.71 -0.16
C GLU A 88 10.57 -1.53 0.55
N ARG A 89 10.53 -2.85 0.34
CA ARG A 89 9.53 -3.73 0.95
C ARG A 89 9.81 -4.07 2.40
N ILE A 90 11.07 -3.91 2.84
CA ILE A 90 11.55 -4.36 4.14
C ILE A 90 12.32 -3.23 4.79
N MET A 91 11.72 -2.60 5.78
CA MET A 91 12.30 -1.45 6.48
C MET A 91 12.32 -1.70 7.99
N ASP A 92 13.30 -1.12 8.66
CA ASP A 92 13.37 -1.04 10.11
C ASP A 92 13.66 0.41 10.56
N ASN A 93 14.00 0.61 11.82
CA ASN A 93 14.32 1.94 12.33
C ASN A 93 15.52 2.60 11.65
N ASP A 94 16.42 1.81 11.06
CA ASP A 94 17.62 2.29 10.37
C ASP A 94 17.33 2.64 8.89
N GLY A 95 16.17 2.22 8.35
CA GLY A 95 15.76 2.44 6.97
C GLY A 95 15.47 1.13 6.22
N GLU A 96 15.68 1.15 4.91
CA GLU A 96 15.53 -0.04 4.07
C GLU A 96 16.61 -1.08 4.39
N ILE A 97 16.25 -2.36 4.26
CA ILE A 97 17.22 -3.46 4.36
C ILE A 97 18.38 -3.26 3.38
N ASP A 98 19.60 -3.57 3.81
CA ASP A 98 20.74 -3.60 2.89
C ASP A 98 20.52 -4.61 1.75
N TYR A 99 20.82 -4.21 0.51
CA TYR A 99 20.55 -5.02 -0.67
C TYR A 99 21.30 -6.38 -0.64
N SER A 100 22.52 -6.39 -0.14
CA SER A 100 23.28 -7.65 -0.01
C SER A 100 22.66 -8.59 1.01
N VAL A 101 22.12 -8.04 2.11
CA VAL A 101 21.37 -8.80 3.12
C VAL A 101 20.07 -9.35 2.53
N PHE A 102 19.35 -8.55 1.76
CA PHE A 102 18.15 -8.98 1.03
C PHE A 102 18.45 -10.18 0.13
N LEU A 103 19.49 -10.10 -0.71
CA LEU A 103 19.88 -11.19 -1.61
C LEU A 103 20.25 -12.47 -0.86
N LYS A 104 21.00 -12.36 0.24
CA LYS A 104 21.36 -13.49 1.08
C LYS A 104 20.12 -14.18 1.67
N LEU A 105 19.15 -13.40 2.13
CA LEU A 105 17.91 -13.93 2.69
C LEU A 105 17.04 -14.59 1.63
N VAL A 106 16.89 -13.99 0.45
CA VAL A 106 16.18 -14.59 -0.69
C VAL A 106 16.84 -15.93 -1.07
N LYS A 107 18.16 -15.95 -1.17
CA LYS A 107 18.91 -17.18 -1.44
C LYS A 107 18.72 -18.21 -0.35
N TYR A 108 18.84 -17.80 0.92
CA TYR A 108 18.66 -18.69 2.07
C TYR A 108 17.30 -19.39 2.08
N VAL A 109 16.23 -18.62 1.86
CA VAL A 109 14.88 -19.19 1.75
C VAL A 109 14.78 -20.16 0.57
N SER A 110 15.33 -19.78 -0.58
CA SER A 110 15.25 -20.59 -1.81
C SER A 110 16.04 -21.90 -1.70
N ASP A 111 17.23 -21.86 -1.12
CA ASP A 111 18.10 -23.04 -0.95
C ASP A 111 17.52 -24.07 0.03
N ASN A 112 16.68 -23.65 0.97
CA ASN A 112 16.04 -24.55 1.94
C ASN A 112 14.68 -25.10 1.48
N GLU A 113 14.19 -24.73 0.32
CA GLU A 113 12.85 -25.09 -0.20
C GLU A 113 12.65 -26.60 -0.29
N GLU A 114 13.64 -27.33 -0.80
CA GLU A 114 13.61 -28.80 -0.88
C GLU A 114 13.64 -29.46 0.50
N THR A 115 14.40 -28.91 1.45
CA THR A 115 14.49 -29.40 2.84
C THR A 115 13.15 -29.25 3.56
N ILE A 116 12.45 -28.13 3.35
CA ILE A 116 11.11 -27.87 3.92
C ILE A 116 10.08 -28.83 3.33
N SER A 117 10.29 -29.30 2.09
CA SER A 117 9.47 -30.32 1.41
C SER A 117 7.97 -30.00 1.35
N CYS A 118 7.58 -28.73 1.25
CA CYS A 118 6.20 -28.28 1.22
C CYS A 118 5.75 -27.72 -0.15
N GLY A 119 6.56 -27.93 -1.20
CA GLY A 119 6.35 -27.44 -2.55
C GLY A 119 7.00 -26.08 -2.81
N ALA A 120 7.06 -25.69 -4.09
CA ALA A 120 7.76 -24.48 -4.53
C ALA A 120 7.06 -23.21 -4.02
N PHE A 121 7.82 -22.32 -3.39
CA PHE A 121 7.34 -21.00 -2.95
C PHE A 121 7.04 -20.09 -4.13
N THR A 122 6.03 -19.26 -3.99
CA THR A 122 5.78 -18.14 -4.89
C THR A 122 6.78 -17.01 -4.63
N TYR A 123 6.87 -16.09 -5.57
CA TYR A 123 7.60 -14.83 -5.43
C TYR A 123 7.28 -14.10 -4.11
N PHE A 124 6.00 -13.95 -3.80
CA PHE A 124 5.57 -13.23 -2.60
C PHE A 124 5.90 -13.99 -1.31
N GLU A 125 5.76 -15.31 -1.31
CA GLU A 125 6.12 -16.15 -0.16
C GLU A 125 7.61 -16.08 0.17
N VAL A 126 8.50 -16.14 -0.84
CA VAL A 126 9.95 -15.98 -0.62
C VAL A 126 10.28 -14.64 0.02
N ILE A 127 9.77 -13.55 -0.52
CA ILE A 127 10.06 -12.21 0.02
C ILE A 127 9.46 -12.05 1.43
N THR A 128 8.25 -12.58 1.67
CA THR A 128 7.63 -12.54 3.00
C THR A 128 8.49 -13.28 4.03
N LEU A 129 8.97 -14.49 3.70
CA LEU A 129 9.85 -15.24 4.59
C LEU A 129 11.18 -14.51 4.83
N ALA A 130 11.79 -13.99 3.76
CA ALA A 130 13.03 -13.20 3.87
C ALA A 130 12.85 -11.98 4.81
N ALA A 131 11.74 -11.27 4.69
CA ALA A 131 11.41 -10.14 5.56
C ALA A 131 11.25 -10.59 7.02
N MET A 132 10.52 -11.66 7.26
CA MET A 132 10.28 -12.15 8.63
C MET A 132 11.58 -12.66 9.29
N ILE A 133 12.43 -13.37 8.56
CA ILE A 133 13.75 -13.78 9.05
C ILE A 133 14.60 -12.55 9.40
N TYR A 134 14.57 -11.51 8.55
CA TYR A 134 15.26 -10.25 8.82
C TYR A 134 14.81 -9.61 10.12
N PHE A 135 13.51 -9.48 10.34
CA PHE A 135 12.96 -8.88 11.55
C PHE A 135 13.25 -9.69 12.82
N GLU A 136 13.23 -11.02 12.74
CA GLU A 136 13.68 -11.89 13.84
C GLU A 136 15.15 -11.62 14.18
N MET A 137 16.02 -11.50 13.17
CA MET A 137 17.44 -11.20 13.37
C MET A 137 17.68 -9.83 13.99
N LYS A 138 16.85 -8.83 13.67
CA LYS A 138 16.91 -7.46 14.22
C LYS A 138 16.29 -7.38 15.62
N GLY A 139 15.48 -8.36 16.00
CA GLY A 139 14.82 -8.44 17.31
C GLY A 139 13.76 -7.35 17.49
N GLU A 140 12.96 -7.13 16.46
CA GLU A 140 11.92 -6.10 16.44
C GLU A 140 10.88 -6.32 17.54
N ASP A 141 10.35 -5.22 18.12
CA ASP A 141 9.34 -5.27 19.17
C ASP A 141 7.94 -5.47 18.58
N ILE A 142 7.72 -4.90 17.40
CA ILE A 142 6.44 -4.94 16.69
C ILE A 142 6.67 -4.87 15.18
N LEU A 143 5.88 -5.63 14.42
CA LEU A 143 5.89 -5.60 12.97
C LEU A 143 4.60 -4.96 12.43
N VAL A 144 4.73 -4.04 11.48
CA VAL A 144 3.63 -3.53 10.66
C VAL A 144 3.70 -4.25 9.32
N VAL A 145 2.71 -5.09 9.03
CA VAL A 145 2.76 -6.04 7.91
C VAL A 145 1.59 -5.79 6.96
N GLU A 146 1.90 -5.31 5.78
CA GLU A 146 0.96 -5.15 4.69
C GLU A 146 0.71 -6.48 3.98
N ALA A 147 -0.56 -6.87 3.82
CA ALA A 147 -0.93 -8.02 3.01
C ALA A 147 -0.76 -7.73 1.51
N GLY A 148 -0.27 -8.70 0.77
CA GLY A 148 -0.09 -8.58 -0.68
C GLY A 148 -1.40 -8.53 -1.43
N VAL A 149 -2.20 -9.58 -1.35
CA VAL A 149 -3.51 -9.69 -2.01
C VAL A 149 -4.50 -10.46 -1.13
N GLY A 150 -5.67 -9.85 -0.90
CA GLY A 150 -6.71 -10.50 -0.11
C GLY A 150 -6.47 -10.39 1.39
N GLY A 151 -6.58 -11.49 2.10
CA GLY A 151 -6.40 -11.58 3.55
C GLY A 151 -6.46 -13.04 4.03
N ARG A 152 -7.52 -13.77 3.66
CA ARG A 152 -7.77 -15.17 4.11
C ARG A 152 -6.66 -16.13 3.73
N THR A 153 -6.09 -15.98 2.56
CA THR A 153 -5.06 -16.85 1.98
C THR A 153 -3.76 -16.10 1.67
N ASP A 154 -3.61 -14.89 2.21
CA ASP A 154 -2.38 -14.13 2.08
C ASP A 154 -1.25 -14.74 2.90
N ALA A 155 -0.03 -14.78 2.35
CA ALA A 155 1.12 -15.39 3.01
C ALA A 155 1.38 -14.78 4.42
N THR A 156 1.09 -13.49 4.60
CA THR A 156 1.27 -12.80 5.88
C THR A 156 0.34 -13.30 6.98
N LYS A 157 -0.77 -13.97 6.64
CA LYS A 157 -1.67 -14.57 7.62
C LYS A 157 -1.09 -15.81 8.31
N ALA A 158 -0.06 -16.43 7.76
CA ALA A 158 0.61 -17.55 8.42
C ALA A 158 1.31 -17.15 9.73
N LEU A 159 1.49 -15.85 9.97
CA LEU A 159 2.10 -15.28 11.17
C LEU A 159 1.01 -15.13 12.26
N GLU A 160 1.20 -15.76 13.41
CA GLU A 160 0.11 -15.91 14.41
C GLU A 160 0.05 -14.80 15.48
N SER A 161 1.11 -14.00 15.65
CA SER A 161 1.21 -12.99 16.73
C SER A 161 0.48 -11.66 16.44
N SER A 162 -0.57 -11.67 15.63
CA SER A 162 -1.32 -10.45 15.29
C SER A 162 -2.15 -9.95 16.46
N ILE A 163 -1.87 -8.74 16.91
CA ILE A 163 -2.57 -8.04 17.99
C ILE A 163 -3.64 -7.07 17.48
N LEU A 164 -3.55 -6.66 16.22
CA LEU A 164 -4.45 -5.71 15.58
C LEU A 164 -4.49 -5.92 14.07
N GLN A 165 -5.68 -5.81 13.50
CA GLN A 165 -5.87 -5.74 12.05
C GLN A 165 -6.45 -4.37 11.68
N VAL A 166 -5.92 -3.74 10.63
CA VAL A 166 -6.50 -2.53 10.04
C VAL A 166 -6.96 -2.84 8.64
N ILE A 167 -8.25 -2.66 8.40
CA ILE A 167 -8.85 -2.89 7.08
C ILE A 167 -9.15 -1.53 6.45
N THR A 168 -8.30 -1.13 5.51
CA THR A 168 -8.43 0.12 4.75
C THR A 168 -9.59 0.05 3.76
N SER A 169 -9.74 1.00 2.85
CA SER A 169 -10.87 0.99 1.91
C SER A 169 -10.91 -0.29 1.07
N ILE A 170 -12.12 -0.84 0.89
CA ILE A 170 -12.40 -1.98 0.04
C ILE A 170 -13.14 -1.49 -1.20
N SER A 171 -12.60 -1.81 -2.37
CA SER A 171 -13.18 -1.51 -3.68
C SER A 171 -12.92 -2.66 -4.65
N ILE A 172 -13.53 -2.62 -5.83
CA ILE A 172 -13.31 -3.64 -6.87
C ILE A 172 -11.87 -3.54 -7.37
N ASP A 173 -11.12 -4.60 -7.13
CA ASP A 173 -9.78 -4.84 -7.68
C ASP A 173 -9.46 -6.33 -7.54
N HIS A 174 -8.59 -6.87 -8.39
CA HIS A 174 -8.24 -8.29 -8.41
C HIS A 174 -9.47 -9.22 -8.47
N SER A 175 -10.49 -8.86 -9.27
CA SER A 175 -11.77 -9.56 -9.35
C SER A 175 -11.64 -11.04 -9.73
N ASP A 176 -10.68 -11.39 -10.59
CA ASP A 176 -10.37 -12.77 -10.97
C ASP A 176 -9.96 -13.63 -9.76
N TYR A 177 -9.47 -13.01 -8.69
CA TYR A 177 -8.92 -13.69 -7.53
C TYR A 177 -9.77 -13.54 -6.28
N LEU A 178 -10.33 -12.35 -6.03
CA LEU A 178 -11.05 -12.00 -4.80
C LEU A 178 -12.57 -12.05 -4.96
N GLY A 179 -13.06 -12.07 -6.20
CA GLY A 179 -14.47 -11.99 -6.55
C GLY A 179 -14.88 -10.65 -7.14
N ASP A 180 -16.05 -10.62 -7.71
CA ASP A 180 -16.61 -9.58 -8.58
C ASP A 180 -17.54 -8.58 -7.85
N THR A 181 -17.69 -8.71 -6.55
CA THR A 181 -18.50 -7.81 -5.72
C THR A 181 -17.74 -7.33 -4.48
N ILE A 182 -18.10 -6.13 -4.01
CA ILE A 182 -17.53 -5.56 -2.77
C ILE A 182 -17.69 -6.55 -1.60
N TYR A 183 -18.83 -7.23 -1.50
CA TYR A 183 -19.08 -8.22 -0.45
C TYR A 183 -18.09 -9.40 -0.52
N LYS A 184 -17.87 -10.00 -1.70
CA LYS A 184 -16.94 -11.14 -1.86
C LYS A 184 -15.49 -10.72 -1.57
N ILE A 185 -15.09 -9.55 -2.07
CA ILE A 185 -13.75 -9.00 -1.80
C ILE A 185 -13.57 -8.76 -0.30
N ALA A 186 -14.56 -8.17 0.36
CA ALA A 186 -14.55 -7.94 1.80
C ALA A 186 -14.52 -9.27 2.59
N GLN A 187 -15.27 -10.28 2.15
CA GLN A 187 -15.27 -11.62 2.75
C GLN A 187 -13.91 -12.31 2.66
N ASN A 188 -13.18 -12.12 1.56
CA ASN A 188 -11.80 -12.61 1.46
C ASN A 188 -10.88 -11.84 2.40
N LYS A 189 -10.95 -10.49 2.39
CA LYS A 189 -10.08 -9.63 3.20
C LYS A 189 -10.35 -9.79 4.70
N SER A 190 -11.61 -9.98 5.11
CA SER A 190 -11.99 -10.23 6.51
C SER A 190 -11.35 -11.51 7.08
N GLY A 191 -10.95 -12.44 6.22
CA GLY A 191 -10.23 -13.63 6.62
C GLY A 191 -8.91 -13.38 7.37
N ILE A 192 -8.40 -12.15 7.43
CA ILE A 192 -7.27 -11.77 8.29
C ILE A 192 -7.63 -11.70 9.78
N MET A 193 -8.91 -11.52 10.12
CA MET A 193 -9.37 -11.44 11.49
C MET A 193 -9.05 -12.72 12.28
N ASN A 194 -8.64 -12.57 13.53
CA ASN A 194 -8.13 -13.68 14.35
C ASN A 194 -8.62 -13.66 15.80
N GLY A 195 -9.71 -12.96 16.10
CA GLY A 195 -10.27 -12.87 17.47
C GLY A 195 -9.70 -11.74 18.33
N THR A 196 -8.78 -10.92 17.81
CA THR A 196 -8.25 -9.74 18.50
C THR A 196 -9.07 -8.49 18.14
N LYS A 197 -8.42 -7.39 17.81
CA LYS A 197 -9.06 -6.11 17.46
C LYS A 197 -8.92 -5.84 15.96
N THR A 198 -9.99 -5.36 15.34
CA THR A 198 -9.99 -4.92 13.93
C THR A 198 -10.56 -3.51 13.83
N ILE A 199 -9.94 -2.66 13.03
CA ILE A 199 -10.36 -1.27 12.79
C ILE A 199 -10.65 -1.07 11.32
N THR A 200 -11.79 -0.46 11.00
CA THR A 200 -12.18 -0.13 9.63
C THR A 200 -13.09 1.09 9.56
N LEU A 201 -13.06 1.78 8.43
CA LEU A 201 -14.03 2.82 8.07
C LEU A 201 -14.93 2.39 6.90
N ASN A 202 -14.89 1.12 6.50
CA ASN A 202 -15.77 0.59 5.47
C ASN A 202 -17.24 0.62 5.90
N THR A 203 -18.15 0.75 4.92
CA THR A 203 -19.60 0.79 5.11
C THR A 203 -20.30 -0.18 4.14
N GLY A 204 -21.62 -0.24 4.19
CA GLY A 204 -22.42 -1.03 3.25
C GLY A 204 -22.05 -2.52 3.21
N ASP A 205 -21.98 -3.08 2.00
CA ASP A 205 -21.69 -4.51 1.78
C ASP A 205 -20.32 -4.95 2.32
N ALA A 206 -19.33 -4.05 2.30
CA ALA A 206 -18.03 -4.34 2.91
C ALA A 206 -18.17 -4.52 4.43
N LEU A 207 -18.81 -3.58 5.13
CA LEU A 207 -19.02 -3.70 6.56
C LEU A 207 -19.87 -4.91 6.94
N LYS A 208 -20.86 -5.26 6.12
CA LYS A 208 -21.67 -6.47 6.31
C LYS A 208 -20.80 -7.73 6.35
N ALA A 209 -19.94 -7.93 5.36
CA ALA A 209 -19.02 -9.07 5.32
C ALA A 209 -18.05 -9.11 6.50
N LEU A 210 -17.52 -7.94 6.90
CA LEU A 210 -16.63 -7.80 8.07
C LEU A 210 -17.38 -8.15 9.37
N SER A 211 -18.63 -7.73 9.51
CA SER A 211 -19.45 -8.03 10.69
C SER A 211 -19.76 -9.53 10.82
N GLU A 212 -20.01 -10.20 9.71
CA GLU A 212 -20.22 -11.65 9.71
C GLU A 212 -18.95 -12.42 10.12
N GLU A 213 -17.76 -11.97 9.70
CA GLU A 213 -16.50 -12.60 10.10
C GLU A 213 -16.15 -12.28 11.57
N LYS A 214 -16.47 -11.07 12.04
CA LYS A 214 -16.36 -10.70 13.46
C LYS A 214 -17.06 -11.71 14.37
N GLU A 215 -18.30 -12.09 14.05
CA GLU A 215 -19.06 -13.06 14.85
C GLU A 215 -18.40 -14.45 14.85
N LYS A 216 -17.84 -14.90 13.71
CA LYS A 216 -17.15 -16.19 13.60
C LYS A 216 -15.85 -16.26 14.39
N THR A 217 -15.12 -15.15 14.43
CA THR A 217 -13.79 -15.08 15.05
C THR A 217 -13.81 -14.51 16.45
N ASN A 218 -14.95 -14.00 16.93
CA ASN A 218 -15.08 -13.26 18.18
C ASN A 218 -14.15 -12.03 18.26
N THR A 219 -13.99 -11.35 17.11
CA THR A 219 -13.12 -10.16 16.98
C THR A 219 -13.81 -8.91 17.52
N THR A 220 -13.10 -8.03 18.21
CA THR A 220 -13.59 -6.67 18.52
C THR A 220 -13.45 -5.79 17.28
N LEU A 221 -14.57 -5.38 16.67
CA LEU A 221 -14.58 -4.58 15.45
C LEU A 221 -14.93 -3.12 15.73
N TYR A 222 -13.98 -2.21 15.52
CA TYR A 222 -14.19 -0.76 15.52
C TYR A 222 -14.55 -0.29 14.11
N THR A 223 -15.60 0.52 14.01
CA THR A 223 -16.17 0.97 12.75
C THR A 223 -16.28 2.49 12.69
N SER A 224 -16.86 3.03 11.63
CA SER A 224 -17.10 4.48 11.51
C SER A 224 -17.92 5.06 12.67
N CYS A 225 -18.70 4.26 13.39
CA CYS A 225 -19.44 4.69 14.57
C CYS A 225 -18.55 5.02 15.78
N ASP A 226 -17.31 4.55 15.79
CA ASP A 226 -16.33 4.79 16.87
C ASP A 226 -15.48 6.05 16.61
N PHE A 227 -15.74 6.75 15.49
CA PHE A 227 -15.00 7.94 15.06
C PHE A 227 -15.88 9.17 14.98
N GLU A 228 -15.29 10.33 15.29
CA GLU A 228 -15.84 11.64 15.00
C GLU A 228 -14.82 12.47 14.21
N PHE A 229 -15.27 13.17 13.18
CA PHE A 229 -14.43 14.05 12.35
C PHE A 229 -14.84 15.49 12.49
N THR A 230 -13.88 16.42 12.49
CA THR A 230 -14.14 17.85 12.54
C THR A 230 -13.32 18.62 11.52
N VAL A 231 -13.97 19.56 10.83
CA VAL A 231 -13.34 20.53 9.94
C VAL A 231 -13.85 21.91 10.33
N ASP A 232 -12.96 22.88 10.48
CA ASP A 232 -13.29 24.24 10.92
C ASP A 232 -14.16 24.27 12.20
N GLY A 233 -13.92 23.33 13.11
CA GLY A 233 -14.64 23.19 14.38
C GLY A 233 -16.04 22.56 14.29
N LYS A 234 -16.50 22.17 13.10
CA LYS A 234 -17.78 21.50 12.87
C LYS A 234 -17.59 20.00 12.69
N PHE A 235 -18.51 19.21 13.22
CA PHE A 235 -18.57 17.77 12.93
C PHE A 235 -18.97 17.56 11.48
N VAL A 236 -18.27 16.67 10.79
CA VAL A 236 -18.51 16.30 9.39
C VAL A 236 -18.46 14.79 9.24
N GLU A 237 -19.16 14.28 8.24
CA GLU A 237 -18.98 12.90 7.79
C GLU A 237 -17.58 12.72 7.17
N LYS A 238 -17.05 11.49 7.21
CA LYS A 238 -15.71 11.21 6.70
C LYS A 238 -15.50 11.62 5.24
N GLU A 239 -16.53 11.56 4.41
CA GLU A 239 -16.50 11.95 3.00
C GLU A 239 -16.34 13.47 2.78
N MET A 240 -16.59 14.26 3.81
CA MET A 240 -16.43 15.72 3.79
C MET A 240 -15.07 16.18 4.30
N ILE A 241 -14.15 15.26 4.68
CA ILE A 241 -12.82 15.61 5.16
C ILE A 241 -12.04 16.34 4.05
N PRO A 242 -11.37 17.46 4.33
CA PRO A 242 -10.74 18.29 3.31
C PRO A 242 -9.58 17.57 2.61
N VAL A 243 -9.36 17.95 1.37
CA VAL A 243 -8.23 17.47 0.54
C VAL A 243 -6.88 17.98 1.08
N SER A 244 -6.88 19.17 1.63
CA SER A 244 -5.69 19.83 2.20
C SER A 244 -6.08 20.62 3.45
N GLY A 245 -5.10 20.87 4.31
CA GLY A 245 -5.29 21.59 5.55
C GLY A 245 -5.59 20.68 6.75
N GLU A 246 -5.89 21.34 7.87
CA GLU A 246 -6.12 20.70 9.15
C GLU A 246 -7.50 20.05 9.23
N PHE A 247 -7.58 18.88 9.80
CA PHE A 247 -8.83 18.26 10.22
C PHE A 247 -8.67 17.59 11.58
N GLY A 248 -9.78 17.52 12.35
CA GLY A 248 -9.82 16.81 13.61
C GLY A 248 -10.36 15.41 13.44
N VAL A 249 -9.77 14.48 14.17
CA VAL A 249 -10.29 13.12 14.33
C VAL A 249 -10.35 12.77 15.80
N LYS A 250 -11.47 12.17 16.22
CA LYS A 250 -11.64 11.56 17.54
C LYS A 250 -11.86 10.07 17.35
N PHE A 251 -11.18 9.28 18.15
CA PHE A 251 -11.36 7.84 18.27
C PHE A 251 -11.37 7.48 19.74
N LEU A 252 -12.46 6.84 20.18
CA LEU A 252 -12.71 6.59 21.59
C LEU A 252 -12.63 7.88 22.45
N ASP A 253 -11.74 7.90 23.45
CA ASP A 253 -11.51 9.01 24.35
C ASP A 253 -10.47 10.03 23.86
N ARG A 254 -9.83 9.79 22.70
CA ARG A 254 -8.72 10.59 22.17
C ARG A 254 -9.14 11.42 20.99
N LYS A 255 -8.72 12.67 21.00
CA LYS A 255 -8.98 13.64 19.92
C LYS A 255 -7.68 14.35 19.54
N ILE A 256 -7.41 14.42 18.23
CA ILE A 256 -6.28 15.15 17.67
C ILE A 256 -6.72 16.02 16.47
N LYS A 257 -5.87 16.95 16.13
CA LYS A 257 -5.93 17.69 14.87
C LYS A 257 -4.67 17.41 14.07
N ILE A 258 -4.81 17.07 12.81
CA ILE A 258 -3.70 16.70 11.93
C ILE A 258 -3.76 17.47 10.61
N ASN A 259 -2.59 17.75 10.06
CA ASN A 259 -2.39 18.38 8.76
C ASN A 259 -1.26 17.66 7.98
N PRO A 260 -1.52 16.46 7.46
CA PRO A 260 -0.51 15.65 6.79
C PRO A 260 0.06 16.33 5.54
N LYS A 261 1.32 16.06 5.21
CA LYS A 261 2.00 16.61 4.02
C LYS A 261 1.35 16.17 2.71
N GLN A 262 0.90 14.92 2.63
CA GLN A 262 0.25 14.41 1.43
C GLN A 262 -1.19 14.88 1.37
N PHE A 263 -1.66 15.28 0.19
CA PHE A 263 -3.04 15.71 -0.03
C PHE A 263 -3.90 14.58 -0.62
N GLY A 264 -5.22 14.76 -0.64
CA GLY A 264 -6.16 13.83 -1.26
C GLY A 264 -7.41 13.58 -0.40
N VAL A 265 -8.55 13.33 -1.04
CA VAL A 265 -9.83 13.07 -0.34
C VAL A 265 -9.79 11.79 0.52
N PHE A 266 -8.92 10.85 0.19
CA PHE A 266 -8.70 9.61 0.94
C PHE A 266 -7.76 9.79 2.14
N ARG A 267 -7.10 10.93 2.26
CA ARG A 267 -6.11 11.22 3.29
C ARG A 267 -6.70 11.14 4.69
N GLY A 268 -7.83 11.81 4.91
CA GLY A 268 -8.47 11.84 6.23
C GLY A 268 -8.82 10.44 6.74
N GLU A 269 -9.35 9.57 5.87
CA GLU A 269 -9.67 8.19 6.23
C GLU A 269 -8.42 7.39 6.59
N ASN A 270 -7.37 7.47 5.78
CA ASN A 270 -6.13 6.74 6.02
C ASN A 270 -5.44 7.16 7.32
N TYR A 271 -5.35 8.46 7.57
CA TYR A 271 -4.73 8.97 8.80
C TYR A 271 -5.61 8.77 10.04
N ALA A 272 -6.94 8.75 9.90
CA ALA A 272 -7.83 8.36 10.99
C ALA A 272 -7.67 6.89 11.38
N LEU A 273 -7.54 5.99 10.38
CA LEU A 273 -7.24 4.58 10.61
C LEU A 273 -5.87 4.40 11.28
N ALA A 274 -4.85 5.11 10.80
CA ALA A 274 -3.52 5.08 11.41
C ALA A 274 -3.55 5.59 12.87
N PHE A 275 -4.22 6.70 13.13
CA PHE A 275 -4.39 7.23 14.50
C PHE A 275 -5.07 6.22 15.42
N ALA A 276 -6.19 5.64 15.00
CA ALA A 276 -6.91 4.65 15.79
C ALA A 276 -6.05 3.39 16.05
N ALA A 277 -5.29 2.95 15.06
CA ALA A 277 -4.35 1.85 15.23
C ALA A 277 -3.26 2.18 16.24
N ILE A 278 -2.63 3.34 16.12
CA ILE A 278 -1.58 3.82 17.02
C ILE A 278 -2.09 3.88 18.46
N VAL A 279 -3.26 4.52 18.70
CA VAL A 279 -3.88 4.58 20.04
C VAL A 279 -4.14 3.18 20.60
N THR A 280 -4.63 2.27 19.75
CA THR A 280 -4.91 0.89 20.16
C THR A 280 -3.62 0.15 20.52
N ILE A 281 -2.57 0.29 19.70
CA ILE A 281 -1.27 -0.35 19.93
C ILE A 281 -0.61 0.17 21.19
N LEU A 282 -0.54 1.50 21.37
CA LEU A 282 0.09 2.09 22.57
C LEU A 282 -0.64 1.70 23.86
N LYS A 283 -1.98 1.61 23.84
CA LYS A 283 -2.77 1.06 24.96
C LYS A 283 -2.47 -0.42 25.21
N GLU A 284 -2.33 -1.23 24.16
CA GLU A 284 -2.00 -2.67 24.28
C GLU A 284 -0.58 -2.91 24.82
N LEU A 285 0.33 -2.00 24.53
CA LEU A 285 1.70 -2.03 25.00
C LEU A 285 1.89 -1.36 26.36
N GLU A 286 0.82 -0.81 26.94
CA GLU A 286 0.86 -0.03 28.21
C GLU A 286 1.86 1.15 28.17
N ILE A 287 2.03 1.74 26.96
CA ILE A 287 2.90 2.90 26.76
C ILE A 287 2.11 4.17 27.01
N GLU A 288 2.57 4.98 27.97
CA GLU A 288 2.05 6.34 28.13
C GLU A 288 2.45 7.20 26.94
N TYR A 289 1.49 7.98 26.41
CA TYR A 289 1.72 8.80 25.24
C TYR A 289 1.04 10.15 25.31
N ASP A 290 1.69 11.12 24.71
CA ASP A 290 1.15 12.43 24.40
C ASP A 290 0.60 12.46 22.97
N ASN A 291 -0.56 13.07 22.81
CA ASN A 291 -1.18 13.27 21.50
C ASN A 291 -0.31 14.13 20.57
N ASP A 292 0.45 15.10 21.10
CA ASP A 292 1.28 15.99 20.29
C ASP A 292 2.37 15.21 19.53
N LYS A 293 2.95 14.19 20.14
CA LYS A 293 3.93 13.33 19.51
C LYS A 293 3.33 12.49 18.37
N ILE A 294 2.11 12.01 18.55
CA ILE A 294 1.35 11.31 17.49
C ILE A 294 1.08 12.28 16.32
N VAL A 295 0.63 13.51 16.63
CA VAL A 295 0.32 14.55 15.64
C VAL A 295 1.56 14.92 14.84
N GLU A 296 2.70 15.14 15.48
CA GLU A 296 3.97 15.45 14.83
C GLU A 296 4.37 14.34 13.83
N ALA A 297 4.35 13.09 14.28
CA ALA A 297 4.69 11.94 13.44
C ALA A 297 3.71 11.79 12.24
N LEU A 298 2.41 11.89 12.48
CA LEU A 298 1.40 11.79 11.42
C LEU A 298 1.50 12.95 10.41
N ASN A 299 1.82 14.17 10.86
CA ASN A 299 1.98 15.33 9.98
C ASN A 299 3.20 15.21 9.10
N THR A 300 4.24 14.51 9.54
CA THR A 300 5.50 14.33 8.79
C THR A 300 5.53 13.08 7.94
N ALA A 301 4.75 12.06 8.27
CA ALA A 301 4.67 10.82 7.52
C ALA A 301 4.27 11.08 6.05
N SER A 302 4.98 10.45 5.14
CA SER A 302 4.70 10.52 3.69
C SER A 302 5.04 9.18 3.04
N TRP A 303 4.28 8.80 2.03
CA TRP A 303 4.49 7.58 1.28
C TRP A 303 4.73 7.89 -0.20
N ILE A 304 5.88 7.49 -0.71
CA ILE A 304 6.32 7.81 -2.09
C ILE A 304 5.29 7.31 -3.12
N GLY A 305 5.08 8.11 -4.17
CA GLY A 305 4.16 7.77 -5.26
C GLY A 305 2.67 7.83 -4.86
N ARG A 306 2.33 8.58 -3.81
CA ARG A 306 0.94 8.86 -3.41
C ARG A 306 0.72 10.37 -3.36
N THR A 307 0.04 10.90 -4.38
CA THR A 307 -0.17 12.36 -4.59
C THR A 307 1.12 13.16 -4.35
N GLU A 308 2.21 12.64 -4.86
CA GLU A 308 3.54 13.23 -4.69
C GLU A 308 3.75 14.40 -5.63
N VAL A 309 4.14 15.55 -5.09
CA VAL A 309 4.46 16.73 -5.89
C VAL A 309 5.90 16.66 -6.33
N ILE A 310 6.13 16.40 -7.63
CA ILE A 310 7.47 16.28 -8.24
C ILE A 310 7.88 17.51 -9.04
N GLY A 311 6.99 18.48 -9.23
CA GLY A 311 7.25 19.77 -9.89
C GLY A 311 6.26 20.82 -9.41
N ARG A 312 6.66 22.10 -9.43
CA ARG A 312 5.82 23.20 -8.92
C ARG A 312 5.38 24.20 -9.97
N GLU A 313 6.09 24.33 -11.07
CA GLU A 313 5.80 25.28 -12.16
C GLU A 313 6.10 24.61 -13.53
N PRO A 314 5.11 23.96 -14.16
CA PRO A 314 3.74 23.71 -13.72
C PRO A 314 3.68 22.72 -12.54
N LEU A 315 2.60 22.78 -11.77
CA LEU A 315 2.38 21.79 -10.70
C LEU A 315 2.31 20.39 -11.31
N THR A 316 3.22 19.51 -10.88
CA THR A 316 3.31 18.14 -11.40
C THR A 316 3.11 17.15 -10.27
N ILE A 317 2.07 16.32 -10.39
CA ILE A 317 1.63 15.36 -9.38
C ILE A 317 1.82 13.94 -9.91
N LEU A 318 2.41 13.09 -9.09
CA LEU A 318 2.62 11.67 -9.36
C LEU A 318 1.81 10.81 -8.40
N ASP A 319 1.03 9.84 -8.91
CA ASP A 319 0.21 8.95 -8.09
C ASP A 319 0.13 7.54 -8.66
N GLY A 320 0.02 6.55 -7.79
CA GLY A 320 -0.09 5.14 -8.15
C GLY A 320 -1.52 4.63 -8.35
N ALA A 321 -2.53 5.48 -8.45
CA ALA A 321 -3.92 5.08 -8.66
C ALA A 321 -4.07 4.25 -9.95
N HIS A 322 -4.71 3.08 -9.85
CA HIS A 322 -4.80 2.12 -10.95
C HIS A 322 -6.08 1.26 -10.93
N ASN A 323 -7.04 1.59 -10.11
CA ASN A 323 -8.39 1.05 -10.12
C ASN A 323 -9.41 2.20 -10.07
N ILE A 324 -10.65 1.91 -10.41
CA ILE A 324 -11.68 2.95 -10.62
C ILE A 324 -11.89 3.82 -9.38
N ASP A 325 -11.99 3.22 -8.18
CA ASP A 325 -12.18 3.95 -6.92
C ASP A 325 -11.01 4.91 -6.62
N ALA A 326 -9.76 4.43 -6.78
CA ALA A 326 -8.58 5.26 -6.56
C ALA A 326 -8.49 6.41 -7.58
N ILE A 327 -8.80 6.15 -8.84
CA ILE A 327 -8.76 7.15 -9.92
C ILE A 327 -9.84 8.22 -9.73
N GLU A 328 -11.06 7.84 -9.38
CA GLU A 328 -12.12 8.80 -9.08
C GLU A 328 -11.77 9.69 -7.87
N LYS A 329 -11.23 9.11 -6.80
CA LYS A 329 -10.74 9.84 -5.63
C LYS A 329 -9.57 10.75 -5.96
N LEU A 330 -8.66 10.32 -6.85
CA LEU A 330 -7.55 11.14 -7.32
C LEU A 330 -8.06 12.35 -8.09
N PHE A 331 -8.94 12.19 -9.07
CA PHE A 331 -9.53 13.31 -9.81
C PHE A 331 -10.35 14.22 -8.89
N LYS A 332 -11.15 13.68 -7.96
CA LYS A 332 -11.85 14.48 -6.94
C LYS A 332 -10.88 15.30 -6.10
N SER A 333 -9.68 14.78 -5.82
CA SER A 333 -8.64 15.51 -5.10
C SER A 333 -8.05 16.63 -5.96
N VAL A 334 -7.66 16.32 -7.19
CA VAL A 334 -7.03 17.27 -8.11
C VAL A 334 -8.01 18.38 -8.52
N SER A 335 -9.30 18.09 -8.65
CA SER A 335 -10.32 19.12 -8.96
C SER A 335 -10.47 20.21 -7.87
N LYS A 336 -9.90 20.02 -6.68
CA LYS A 336 -9.85 21.03 -5.62
C LYS A 336 -8.64 21.95 -5.73
N ILE A 337 -7.71 21.63 -6.61
CA ILE A 337 -6.53 22.46 -6.91
C ILE A 337 -6.91 23.44 -8.00
N ASN A 338 -6.57 24.72 -7.80
CA ASN A 338 -6.81 25.73 -8.83
C ASN A 338 -5.81 25.54 -9.97
N HIS A 339 -6.30 25.25 -11.16
CA HIS A 339 -5.51 25.12 -12.40
C HIS A 339 -6.36 25.58 -13.62
N LYS A 340 -5.69 26.01 -14.68
CA LYS A 340 -6.36 26.37 -15.94
C LYS A 340 -6.70 25.14 -16.76
N LYS A 341 -5.73 24.24 -16.93
CA LYS A 341 -5.88 22.96 -17.63
C LYS A 341 -5.28 21.83 -16.80
N LEU A 342 -5.89 20.66 -16.90
CA LEU A 342 -5.34 19.41 -16.39
C LEU A 342 -4.78 18.59 -17.55
N ILE A 343 -3.46 18.49 -17.60
CA ILE A 343 -2.73 17.65 -18.56
C ILE A 343 -2.44 16.33 -17.89
N THR A 344 -3.01 15.27 -18.42
CA THR A 344 -2.88 13.92 -17.85
C THR A 344 -1.91 13.08 -18.65
N VAL A 345 -0.93 12.45 -17.97
CA VAL A 345 -0.09 11.39 -18.53
C VAL A 345 -0.52 10.08 -17.88
N PHE A 346 -1.03 9.16 -18.70
CA PHE A 346 -1.67 7.95 -18.22
C PHE A 346 -1.10 6.68 -18.85
N ALA A 347 -0.82 5.67 -18.01
CA ALA A 347 -0.48 4.32 -18.45
C ALA A 347 -1.04 3.30 -17.46
N ILE A 348 -1.53 2.17 -17.94
CA ILE A 348 -2.19 1.17 -17.11
C ILE A 348 -1.76 -0.24 -17.50
N MET A 349 -1.84 -1.20 -16.57
CA MET A 349 -1.57 -2.60 -16.84
C MET A 349 -2.74 -3.26 -17.56
N SER A 350 -2.48 -4.13 -18.51
CA SER A 350 -3.50 -4.80 -19.37
C SER A 350 -4.52 -5.63 -18.58
N ARG A 351 -4.16 -6.12 -17.37
CA ARG A 351 -5.04 -6.89 -16.49
C ARG A 351 -6.02 -6.04 -15.66
N LYS A 352 -5.91 -4.71 -15.73
CA LYS A 352 -6.81 -3.79 -14.99
C LYS A 352 -8.08 -3.53 -15.84
N ASP A 353 -9.12 -3.08 -15.19
CA ASP A 353 -10.40 -2.75 -15.79
C ASP A 353 -10.33 -1.43 -16.60
N HIS A 354 -9.44 -1.44 -17.63
CA HIS A 354 -9.14 -0.24 -18.41
C HIS A 354 -10.35 0.27 -19.20
N GLU A 355 -11.26 -0.60 -19.64
CA GLU A 355 -12.46 -0.22 -20.38
C GLU A 355 -13.39 0.69 -19.57
N HIS A 356 -13.59 0.40 -18.27
CA HIS A 356 -14.38 1.27 -17.39
C HIS A 356 -13.59 2.48 -16.87
N ILE A 357 -12.27 2.39 -16.79
CA ILE A 357 -11.39 3.48 -16.37
C ILE A 357 -11.25 4.54 -17.47
N ALA A 358 -11.13 4.14 -18.74
CA ALA A 358 -10.85 5.03 -19.86
C ALA A 358 -11.83 6.22 -19.97
N PRO A 359 -13.17 6.05 -19.89
CA PRO A 359 -14.12 7.17 -19.92
C PRO A 359 -13.93 8.15 -18.76
N VAL A 360 -13.58 7.65 -17.56
CA VAL A 360 -13.34 8.47 -16.38
C VAL A 360 -12.09 9.34 -16.57
N VAL A 361 -11.02 8.77 -17.09
CA VAL A 361 -9.77 9.49 -17.38
C VAL A 361 -10.01 10.55 -18.44
N ARG A 362 -10.67 10.21 -19.57
CA ARG A 362 -10.96 11.19 -20.62
C ARG A 362 -11.82 12.35 -20.14
N LYS A 363 -12.88 12.06 -19.40
CA LYS A 363 -13.83 13.08 -18.90
C LYS A 363 -13.16 14.13 -18.01
N ASN A 364 -12.14 13.74 -17.26
CA ASN A 364 -11.50 14.58 -16.26
C ASN A 364 -10.15 15.18 -16.72
N SER A 365 -9.78 15.02 -18.00
CA SER A 365 -8.53 15.55 -18.56
C SER A 365 -8.81 16.54 -19.67
N ASP A 366 -8.23 17.75 -19.60
CA ASP A 366 -8.29 18.71 -20.70
C ASP A 366 -7.42 18.26 -21.87
N ILE A 367 -6.20 17.81 -21.57
CA ILE A 367 -5.28 17.16 -22.51
C ILE A 367 -4.90 15.79 -21.95
N LEU A 368 -5.10 14.77 -22.75
CA LEU A 368 -4.76 13.39 -22.35
C LEU A 368 -3.66 12.82 -23.23
N ILE A 369 -2.56 12.45 -22.60
CA ILE A 369 -1.41 11.79 -23.18
C ILE A 369 -1.38 10.36 -22.60
N VAL A 370 -1.39 9.36 -23.46
CA VAL A 370 -1.23 7.97 -23.04
C VAL A 370 0.16 7.46 -23.40
N THR A 371 0.67 6.59 -22.54
CA THR A 371 1.99 6.01 -22.72
C THR A 371 2.04 4.59 -22.16
N THR A 372 3.21 4.00 -22.11
CA THR A 372 3.49 2.72 -21.49
C THR A 372 4.58 2.87 -20.42
N ASN A 373 4.79 1.84 -19.65
CA ASN A 373 5.98 1.63 -18.84
C ASN A 373 6.80 0.49 -19.44
N ASN A 374 7.97 0.20 -18.88
CA ASN A 374 8.85 -0.85 -19.41
C ASN A 374 8.39 -2.29 -19.05
N ASP A 375 7.24 -2.47 -18.40
CA ASP A 375 6.69 -3.80 -18.09
C ASP A 375 5.98 -4.38 -19.31
N SER A 376 6.30 -5.62 -19.66
CA SER A 376 5.70 -6.34 -20.79
C SER A 376 4.18 -6.56 -20.66
N LYS A 377 3.62 -6.38 -19.47
CA LYS A 377 2.18 -6.49 -19.17
C LYS A 377 1.46 -5.13 -19.18
N ALA A 378 2.15 -4.05 -19.55
CA ALA A 378 1.52 -2.76 -19.75
C ALA A 378 0.56 -2.80 -20.93
N LEU A 379 -0.53 -2.04 -20.87
CA LEU A 379 -1.45 -1.92 -22.00
C LEU A 379 -0.78 -1.13 -23.13
N ASP A 380 -0.94 -1.61 -24.34
CA ASP A 380 -0.39 -0.96 -25.55
C ASP A 380 -0.92 0.47 -25.69
N PRO A 381 -0.05 1.49 -25.91
CA PRO A 381 -0.45 2.89 -25.99
C PRO A 381 -1.46 3.20 -27.10
N GLU A 382 -1.40 2.54 -28.24
CA GLU A 382 -2.37 2.77 -29.32
C GLU A 382 -3.74 2.16 -29.00
N THR A 383 -3.76 1.03 -28.27
CA THR A 383 -5.00 0.47 -27.73
C THR A 383 -5.60 1.43 -26.70
N LEU A 384 -4.79 1.90 -25.77
CA LEU A 384 -5.21 2.82 -24.72
C LEU A 384 -5.69 4.17 -25.30
N LYS A 385 -5.03 4.66 -26.37
CA LYS A 385 -5.47 5.86 -27.09
C LYS A 385 -6.86 5.70 -27.69
N LYS A 386 -7.13 4.55 -28.31
CA LYS A 386 -8.47 4.27 -28.88
C LYS A 386 -9.55 4.24 -27.82
N GLU A 387 -9.29 3.55 -26.70
CA GLU A 387 -10.25 3.42 -25.60
C GLU A 387 -10.54 4.74 -24.91
N THR A 388 -9.49 5.55 -24.68
CA THR A 388 -9.61 6.84 -23.98
C THR A 388 -9.91 8.01 -24.91
N SER A 389 -9.80 7.86 -26.23
CA SER A 389 -9.76 8.98 -27.20
C SER A 389 -8.71 10.02 -26.81
N ALA A 390 -7.50 9.57 -26.43
CA ALA A 390 -6.42 10.44 -26.01
C ALA A 390 -5.90 11.31 -27.15
N ASP A 391 -5.43 12.52 -26.82
CA ASP A 391 -4.92 13.50 -27.78
C ASP A 391 -3.56 13.02 -28.34
N TYR A 392 -2.74 12.40 -27.52
CA TYR A 392 -1.40 11.90 -27.89
C TYR A 392 -1.16 10.49 -27.33
N SER A 393 -0.32 9.72 -28.05
CA SER A 393 0.20 8.42 -27.58
C SER A 393 1.70 8.32 -27.83
N PHE A 394 2.42 7.73 -26.89
CA PHE A 394 3.86 7.53 -26.98
C PHE A 394 4.25 6.17 -26.43
N TYR A 395 5.13 5.46 -27.16
CA TYR A 395 5.78 4.25 -26.65
C TYR A 395 6.95 4.53 -25.71
N ASN A 396 7.47 5.75 -25.71
CA ASN A 396 8.55 6.18 -24.85
C ASN A 396 8.00 7.13 -23.77
N LEU A 397 8.21 6.78 -22.52
CA LEU A 397 7.77 7.57 -21.37
C LEU A 397 8.40 8.98 -21.35
N LYS A 398 9.68 9.10 -21.74
CA LYS A 398 10.36 10.43 -21.78
C LYS A 398 9.67 11.36 -22.77
N ASP A 399 9.32 10.86 -23.97
CA ASP A 399 8.64 11.66 -24.99
C ASP A 399 7.26 12.13 -24.51
N ALA A 400 6.54 11.26 -23.79
CA ALA A 400 5.26 11.61 -23.17
C ALA A 400 5.41 12.72 -22.11
N LEU A 401 6.45 12.63 -21.26
CA LEU A 401 6.74 13.64 -20.24
C LEU A 401 7.20 14.96 -20.86
N GLU A 402 8.05 14.93 -21.89
CA GLU A 402 8.48 16.12 -22.62
C GLU A 402 7.28 16.79 -23.29
N LYS A 403 6.41 16.02 -23.94
CA LYS A 403 5.17 16.55 -24.54
C LYS A 403 4.25 17.18 -23.51
N SER A 404 4.09 16.57 -22.34
CA SER A 404 3.28 17.17 -21.26
C SER A 404 3.82 18.51 -20.79
N LYS A 405 5.15 18.65 -20.68
CA LYS A 405 5.82 19.92 -20.31
C LYS A 405 5.75 20.95 -21.40
N GLU A 406 5.88 20.54 -22.68
CA GLU A 406 5.74 21.45 -23.84
C GLU A 406 4.35 22.10 -23.91
N LEU A 407 3.30 21.32 -23.56
CA LEU A 407 1.89 21.77 -23.65
C LEU A 407 1.45 22.57 -22.43
N ALA A 408 2.16 22.43 -21.29
CA ALA A 408 1.78 23.05 -20.04
C ALA A 408 2.25 24.49 -19.91
N GLU A 409 1.36 25.38 -19.48
CA GLU A 409 1.66 26.71 -18.98
C GLU A 409 1.91 26.66 -17.45
N LYS A 410 2.42 27.75 -16.88
CA LYS A 410 2.76 27.85 -15.45
C LYS A 410 1.58 27.54 -14.52
N ASP A 411 0.36 27.95 -14.91
CA ASP A 411 -0.87 27.80 -14.12
C ASP A 411 -1.63 26.49 -14.42
N ASP A 412 -1.05 25.61 -15.22
CA ASP A 412 -1.61 24.28 -15.51
C ASP A 412 -1.13 23.25 -14.46
N THR A 413 -1.82 22.12 -14.41
CA THR A 413 -1.40 20.97 -13.61
C THR A 413 -1.11 19.77 -14.51
N ILE A 414 0.04 19.13 -14.31
CA ILE A 414 0.36 17.83 -14.93
C ILE A 414 0.07 16.75 -13.90
N LEU A 415 -0.78 15.79 -14.26
CA LEU A 415 -1.12 14.63 -13.45
C LEU A 415 -0.63 13.35 -14.12
N ILE A 416 0.23 12.61 -13.43
CA ILE A 416 0.84 11.39 -13.94
C ILE A 416 0.41 10.21 -13.06
N PHE A 417 -0.30 9.23 -13.65
CA PHE A 417 -0.81 8.11 -12.86
C PHE A 417 -1.19 6.89 -13.72
N GLY A 418 -1.67 5.82 -13.08
CA GLY A 418 -2.31 4.65 -13.67
C GLY A 418 -1.60 3.34 -13.36
N SER A 419 -0.36 3.39 -12.86
CA SER A 419 0.39 2.20 -12.45
C SER A 419 1.49 2.56 -11.47
N LEU A 420 1.73 1.70 -10.48
CA LEU A 420 2.90 1.81 -9.60
C LEU A 420 4.22 1.61 -10.37
N TYR A 421 4.20 0.80 -11.44
CA TYR A 421 5.37 0.63 -12.31
C TYR A 421 5.70 1.93 -13.05
N LEU A 422 4.68 2.66 -13.54
CA LEU A 422 4.88 3.99 -14.13
C LEU A 422 5.51 4.96 -13.12
N VAL A 423 5.01 4.96 -11.89
CA VAL A 423 5.57 5.77 -10.80
C VAL A 423 7.05 5.43 -10.59
N GLY A 424 7.39 4.15 -10.49
CA GLY A 424 8.78 3.69 -10.34
C GLY A 424 9.69 4.16 -11.47
N GLU A 425 9.25 4.04 -12.73
CA GLU A 425 10.05 4.51 -13.89
C GLU A 425 10.27 6.03 -13.86
N ILE A 426 9.26 6.80 -13.46
CA ILE A 426 9.42 8.26 -13.33
C ILE A 426 10.40 8.60 -12.22
N LEU A 427 10.30 7.94 -11.06
CA LEU A 427 11.23 8.16 -9.95
C LEU A 427 12.68 7.86 -10.33
N LYS A 428 12.92 6.86 -11.19
CA LYS A 428 14.27 6.59 -11.77
C LYS A 428 14.75 7.69 -12.71
N LEU A 429 13.83 8.39 -13.38
CA LEU A 429 14.18 9.44 -14.34
C LEU A 429 14.47 10.80 -13.68
N ILE A 430 13.93 11.05 -12.49
CA ILE A 430 14.08 12.34 -11.78
C ILE A 430 15.13 12.32 -10.66
N LYS A 431 15.61 11.13 -10.28
CA LYS A 431 16.79 10.93 -9.42
C LYS A 431 18.07 11.05 -10.25
#